data_b1787aa93c99d0a83a92af0ef23b4872
#
_entry.id   b1787aa93c99d0a83a92af0ef23b4872
#
_cell.length_a   1.000
_cell.length_b   1.000
_cell.length_c   1.000
_cell.angle_alpha   90.00
_cell.angle_beta   90.00
_cell.angle_gamma   90.00
#
_symmetry.space_group_name_H-M   'P 1'
#
loop_
_entity.id
_entity.type
_entity.pdbx_description
1 polymer ?
#
loop_
_entity_poly.entity_id
_entity_poly.type
_entity_poly.pdbx_seq_one_letter_code
_entity_poly.pdbx_strand_id
1 'polypeptide(L)'
;MIRRKEDHIRFDKQIAGGPGLIHATQLLNEGEFHDKGRLFNIVRLGPGEAVGRHQHVGDMEVYHILKGQCRYDDNGTEVMLQAGDTAVCPDGEWHAVHNDGPGDMEMVCLILFK
;
A
#
# COMPACT_ATOMS: atom_id res chain seq x y z
N MET A 1 3.04 6.20 23.83
CA MET A 1 4.30 5.71 23.24
C MET A 1 4.61 6.52 22.00
N ILE A 2 5.87 6.86 21.81
CA ILE A 2 6.31 7.62 20.63
C ILE A 2 7.32 6.74 19.89
N ARG A 3 7.15 6.65 18.57
CA ARG A 3 8.12 5.99 17.67
C ARG A 3 8.77 7.05 16.81
N ARG A 4 10.06 7.29 17.02
CA ARG A 4 10.80 8.27 16.26
C ARG A 4 11.08 7.75 14.85
N LYS A 5 11.39 8.66 13.91
CA LYS A 5 11.63 8.34 12.51
C LYS A 5 12.62 7.18 12.34
N GLU A 6 13.73 7.21 13.07
CA GLU A 6 14.80 6.21 12.98
C GLU A 6 14.45 4.85 13.59
N ASP A 7 13.38 4.77 14.38
CA ASP A 7 12.99 3.57 15.11
C ASP A 7 11.93 2.72 14.40
N HIS A 8 11.44 3.18 13.26
CA HIS A 8 10.47 2.42 12.47
C HIS A 8 11.13 1.21 11.81
N ILE A 9 10.41 0.10 11.79
CA ILE A 9 10.81 -1.06 11.01
C ILE A 9 10.61 -0.74 9.53
N ARG A 10 11.65 -0.98 8.72
CA ARG A 10 11.62 -0.81 7.27
C ARG A 10 11.99 -2.12 6.59
N PHE A 11 11.36 -2.39 5.47
CA PHE A 11 11.66 -3.58 4.68
C PHE A 11 11.34 -3.35 3.21
N ASP A 12 12.01 -4.12 2.36
CA ASP A 12 11.73 -4.22 0.93
C ASP A 12 11.16 -5.60 0.65
N LYS A 13 10.13 -5.68 -0.20
CA LYS A 13 9.46 -6.94 -0.48
C LYS A 13 8.79 -6.92 -1.84
N GLN A 14 8.80 -8.05 -2.55
CA GLN A 14 7.94 -8.27 -3.71
C GLN A 14 6.55 -8.68 -3.23
N ILE A 15 5.52 -8.03 -3.76
CA ILE A 15 4.12 -8.31 -3.38
C ILE A 15 3.34 -8.79 -4.59
N ALA A 16 2.73 -9.99 -4.46
CA ALA A 16 1.83 -10.57 -5.45
C ALA A 16 2.42 -10.61 -6.87
N GLY A 17 3.73 -10.89 -6.97
CA GLY A 17 4.41 -11.00 -8.24
C GLY A 17 4.56 -9.69 -9.00
N GLY A 18 4.28 -8.56 -8.39
CA GLY A 18 4.48 -7.25 -9.01
C GLY A 18 5.93 -7.06 -9.41
N PRO A 19 6.25 -6.24 -10.44
CA PRO A 19 7.62 -5.97 -10.80
C PRO A 19 8.32 -5.17 -9.69
N GLY A 20 9.58 -5.52 -9.43
CA GLY A 20 10.40 -4.85 -8.42
C GLY A 20 9.95 -5.13 -7.00
N LEU A 21 10.30 -4.22 -6.12
CA LEU A 21 10.04 -4.31 -4.69
C LEU A 21 9.22 -3.12 -4.22
N ILE A 22 8.38 -3.33 -3.22
CA ILE A 22 7.85 -2.22 -2.44
C ILE A 22 8.86 -1.85 -1.35
N HIS A 23 8.88 -0.60 -0.92
CA HIS A 23 9.74 -0.09 0.14
C HIS A 23 8.83 0.44 1.25
N ALA A 24 8.70 -0.36 2.32
CA ALA A 24 7.74 -0.11 3.38
C ALA A 24 8.38 0.41 4.66
N THR A 25 7.67 1.33 5.32
CA THR A 25 7.95 1.79 6.67
C THR A 25 6.73 1.48 7.52
N GLN A 26 6.89 0.66 8.57
CA GLN A 26 5.79 0.30 9.45
C GLN A 26 5.49 1.44 10.42
N LEU A 27 4.23 1.91 10.41
CA LEU A 27 3.74 2.89 11.38
C LEU A 27 3.25 2.21 12.65
N LEU A 28 2.64 1.04 12.52
CA LEU A 28 2.31 0.15 13.63
C LEU A 28 3.04 -1.17 13.45
N ASN A 29 3.48 -1.75 14.58
CA ASN A 29 4.11 -3.07 14.61
C ASN A 29 3.08 -4.14 14.97
N GLU A 30 3.44 -5.41 14.74
CA GLU A 30 2.65 -6.55 15.18
C GLU A 30 2.35 -6.42 16.68
N GLY A 31 1.12 -6.73 17.07
CA GLY A 31 0.64 -6.61 18.45
C GLY A 31 0.09 -5.23 18.81
N GLU A 32 0.19 -4.25 17.94
CA GLU A 32 -0.26 -2.87 18.21
C GLU A 32 -1.63 -2.54 17.58
N PHE A 33 -2.28 -3.48 16.91
CA PHE A 33 -3.53 -3.25 16.18
C PHE A 33 -4.79 -3.55 16.99
N HIS A 34 -4.68 -3.98 18.23
CA HIS A 34 -5.82 -4.39 19.05
C HIS A 34 -6.73 -5.42 18.33
N ASP A 35 -6.13 -6.34 17.59
CA ASP A 35 -6.81 -7.36 16.78
C ASP A 35 -7.76 -6.79 15.70
N LYS A 36 -7.61 -5.51 15.34
CA LYS A 36 -8.50 -4.82 14.38
C LYS A 36 -7.91 -4.74 12.99
N GLY A 37 -6.62 -4.98 12.84
CA GLY A 37 -5.94 -4.89 11.56
C GLY A 37 -4.59 -5.56 11.61
N ARG A 38 -3.87 -5.51 10.49
CA ARG A 38 -2.57 -6.17 10.37
C ARG A 38 -1.50 -5.37 9.63
N LEU A 39 -1.85 -4.21 9.08
CA LEU A 39 -0.90 -3.41 8.31
C LEU A 39 -1.27 -1.93 8.38
N PHE A 40 -0.30 -1.13 8.74
CA PHE A 40 -0.39 0.34 8.66
C PHE A 40 1.00 0.86 8.33
N ASN A 41 1.24 1.11 7.04
CA ASN A 41 2.56 1.42 6.51
C ASN A 41 2.54 2.66 5.64
N ILE A 42 3.69 3.31 5.52
CA ILE A 42 3.99 4.13 4.35
C ILE A 42 4.74 3.25 3.37
N VAL A 43 4.31 3.24 2.11
CA VAL A 43 4.92 2.46 1.04
C VAL A 43 5.38 3.40 -0.05
N ARG A 44 6.63 3.25 -0.48
CA ARG A 44 7.19 3.93 -1.63
C ARG A 44 7.36 2.92 -2.78
N LEU A 45 6.98 3.35 -3.97
CA LEU A 45 7.28 2.66 -5.22
C LEU A 45 8.14 3.55 -6.08
N GLY A 46 9.29 3.03 -6.52
CA GLY A 46 10.11 3.68 -7.54
C GLY A 46 9.53 3.44 -8.93
N PRO A 47 10.06 4.12 -9.96
CA PRO A 47 9.60 3.92 -11.34
C PRO A 47 9.69 2.44 -11.76
N GLY A 48 8.59 1.92 -12.30
CA GLY A 48 8.48 0.53 -12.74
C GLY A 48 8.16 -0.47 -11.64
N GLU A 49 8.09 -0.05 -10.38
CA GLU A 49 7.74 -0.93 -9.27
C GLU A 49 6.22 -0.96 -9.04
N ALA A 50 5.75 -2.06 -8.46
CA ALA A 50 4.31 -2.28 -8.30
C ALA A 50 4.00 -3.21 -7.13
N VAL A 51 2.76 -3.07 -6.62
CA VAL A 51 2.08 -4.14 -5.89
C VAL A 51 1.23 -4.89 -6.91
N GLY A 52 1.49 -6.19 -7.10
CA GLY A 52 0.78 -7.01 -8.07
C GLY A 52 -0.69 -7.21 -7.71
N ARG A 53 -1.48 -7.70 -8.67
CA ARG A 53 -2.90 -7.93 -8.49
C ARG A 53 -3.15 -9.01 -7.45
N HIS A 54 -3.98 -8.71 -6.45
CA HIS A 54 -4.34 -9.64 -5.38
C HIS A 54 -5.75 -9.34 -4.84
N GLN A 55 -6.31 -10.34 -4.16
CA GLN A 55 -7.64 -10.26 -3.57
C GLN A 55 -7.51 -10.08 -2.06
N HIS A 56 -8.37 -9.24 -1.49
CA HIS A 56 -8.54 -9.15 -0.05
C HIS A 56 -9.65 -10.10 0.40
N VAL A 57 -9.34 -11.01 1.33
CA VAL A 57 -10.28 -11.98 1.86
C VAL A 57 -10.21 -11.93 3.38
N GLY A 58 -11.31 -11.56 4.04
CA GLY A 58 -11.38 -11.40 5.49
C GLY A 58 -10.83 -10.08 5.99
N ASP A 59 -10.45 -9.19 5.10
CA ASP A 59 -9.96 -7.85 5.42
C ASP A 59 -10.27 -6.87 4.27
N MET A 60 -9.90 -5.62 4.46
CA MET A 60 -10.02 -4.58 3.45
C MET A 60 -8.76 -3.73 3.48
N GLU A 61 -8.44 -3.06 2.39
CA GLU A 61 -7.27 -2.17 2.34
C GLU A 61 -7.62 -0.78 1.85
N VAL A 62 -6.97 0.21 2.46
CA VAL A 62 -7.03 1.60 2.03
C VAL A 62 -5.64 2.03 1.57
N TYR A 63 -5.57 2.66 0.39
CA TYR A 63 -4.41 3.41 -0.06
C TYR A 63 -4.75 4.89 -0.07
N HIS A 64 -3.93 5.70 0.56
CA HIS A 64 -4.02 7.15 0.42
C HIS A 64 -2.71 7.67 -0.18
N ILE A 65 -2.80 8.31 -1.34
CA ILE A 65 -1.62 8.75 -2.08
C ILE A 65 -1.08 10.03 -1.46
N LEU A 66 0.18 9.99 -1.02
CA LEU A 66 0.86 11.13 -0.40
C LEU A 66 1.66 11.94 -1.40
N LYS A 67 2.26 11.27 -2.40
CA LYS A 67 3.20 11.89 -3.33
C LYS A 67 3.16 11.16 -4.66
N GLY A 68 3.31 11.93 -5.74
CA GLY A 68 3.39 11.37 -7.09
C GLY A 68 2.06 10.93 -7.62
N GLN A 69 2.11 10.01 -8.57
CA GLN A 69 0.93 9.43 -9.22
C GLN A 69 1.15 7.95 -9.47
N CYS A 70 0.06 7.23 -9.64
CA CYS A 70 0.12 5.79 -9.90
C CYS A 70 -1.05 5.35 -10.76
N ARG A 71 -0.89 4.19 -11.38
CA ARG A 71 -1.94 3.50 -12.11
C ARG A 71 -2.51 2.44 -11.18
N TYR A 72 -3.78 2.58 -10.84
CA TYR A 72 -4.49 1.71 -9.91
C TYR A 72 -5.46 0.80 -10.66
N ASP A 73 -5.41 -0.50 -10.36
CA ASP A 73 -6.37 -1.46 -10.87
C ASP A 73 -7.47 -1.66 -9.81
N ASP A 74 -8.66 -1.20 -10.13
CA ASP A 74 -9.85 -1.32 -9.30
C ASP A 74 -10.76 -2.41 -9.89
N ASN A 75 -10.56 -3.65 -9.43
CA ASN A 75 -11.32 -4.82 -9.92
C ASN A 75 -11.32 -4.95 -11.45
N GLY A 76 -10.20 -4.70 -12.10
CA GLY A 76 -10.04 -4.80 -13.53
C GLY A 76 -10.22 -3.48 -14.30
N THR A 77 -10.63 -2.41 -13.64
CA THR A 77 -10.72 -1.08 -14.23
C THR A 77 -9.51 -0.25 -13.83
N GLU A 78 -8.73 0.20 -14.79
CA GLU A 78 -7.56 1.04 -14.52
C GLU A 78 -7.96 2.50 -14.34
N VAL A 79 -7.43 3.10 -13.27
CA VAL A 79 -7.66 4.50 -12.91
C VAL A 79 -6.32 5.12 -12.52
N MET A 80 -6.06 6.36 -12.95
CA MET A 80 -4.91 7.11 -12.47
C MET A 80 -5.26 7.80 -11.16
N LEU A 81 -4.41 7.60 -10.14
CA LEU A 81 -4.50 8.28 -8.86
C LEU A 81 -3.33 9.23 -8.69
N GLN A 82 -3.55 10.31 -7.98
CA GLN A 82 -2.53 11.31 -7.66
C GLN A 82 -2.59 11.68 -6.18
N ALA A 83 -1.60 12.42 -5.72
CA ALA A 83 -1.53 12.88 -4.33
C ALA A 83 -2.85 13.49 -3.88
N GLY A 84 -3.35 13.03 -2.72
CA GLY A 84 -4.64 13.42 -2.16
C GLY A 84 -5.78 12.43 -2.42
N ASP A 85 -5.62 11.51 -3.37
CA ASP A 85 -6.64 10.51 -3.67
C ASP A 85 -6.60 9.35 -2.69
N THR A 86 -7.77 8.77 -2.42
CA THR A 86 -7.92 7.58 -1.59
C THR A 86 -8.61 6.48 -2.39
N ALA A 87 -8.02 5.28 -2.37
CA ALA A 87 -8.59 4.08 -2.94
C ALA A 87 -8.92 3.09 -1.84
N VAL A 88 -10.10 2.48 -1.91
CA VAL A 88 -10.55 1.47 -0.95
C VAL A 88 -10.79 0.17 -1.69
N CYS A 89 -10.18 -0.91 -1.20
CA CYS A 89 -10.42 -2.27 -1.70
C CYS A 89 -11.17 -3.04 -0.60
N PRO A 90 -12.51 -3.17 -0.71
CA PRO A 90 -13.30 -3.91 0.27
C PRO A 90 -12.98 -5.39 0.29
N ASP A 91 -13.45 -6.07 1.33
CA ASP A 91 -13.36 -7.53 1.43
C ASP A 91 -13.96 -8.20 0.18
N GLY A 92 -13.22 -9.15 -0.37
CA GLY A 92 -13.59 -9.91 -1.57
C GLY A 92 -13.18 -9.27 -2.89
N GLU A 93 -12.72 -8.03 -2.89
CA GLU A 93 -12.34 -7.32 -4.12
C GLU A 93 -10.84 -7.45 -4.42
N TRP A 94 -10.49 -7.11 -5.66
CA TRP A 94 -9.14 -7.23 -6.20
C TRP A 94 -8.58 -5.85 -6.53
N HIS A 95 -7.29 -5.68 -6.30
CA HIS A 95 -6.61 -4.47 -6.74
C HIS A 95 -5.12 -4.70 -7.04
N ALA A 96 -4.53 -3.72 -7.69
CA ALA A 96 -3.09 -3.59 -7.92
C ALA A 96 -2.73 -2.12 -8.03
N VAL A 97 -1.48 -1.79 -7.83
CA VAL A 97 -0.97 -0.43 -8.00
C VAL A 97 0.41 -0.47 -8.65
N HIS A 98 0.60 0.38 -9.67
CA HIS A 98 1.83 0.46 -10.45
C HIS A 98 2.32 1.90 -10.49
N ASN A 99 3.62 2.09 -10.29
CA ASN A 99 4.26 3.37 -10.56
C ASN A 99 4.94 3.29 -11.93
N ASP A 100 4.35 3.93 -12.93
CA ASP A 100 4.90 3.95 -14.29
C ASP A 100 6.00 5.03 -14.45
N GLY A 101 6.32 5.76 -13.40
CA GLY A 101 7.32 6.82 -13.41
C GLY A 101 6.75 8.15 -13.88
N PRO A 102 7.65 9.16 -14.07
CA PRO A 102 9.10 9.11 -13.94
C PRO A 102 9.66 9.19 -12.52
N GLY A 103 8.93 9.70 -11.53
CA GLY A 103 9.41 9.84 -10.16
C GLY A 103 8.88 8.77 -9.23
N ASP A 104 9.25 8.87 -7.96
CA ASP A 104 8.72 8.02 -6.90
C ASP A 104 7.27 8.38 -6.58
N MET A 105 6.49 7.39 -6.14
CA MET A 105 5.21 7.63 -5.51
C MET A 105 5.25 7.10 -4.07
N GLU A 106 4.47 7.73 -3.20
CA GLU A 106 4.33 7.29 -1.81
C GLU A 106 2.86 7.26 -1.43
N MET A 107 2.49 6.27 -0.65
CA MET A 107 1.12 6.09 -0.17
C MET A 107 1.11 5.57 1.26
N VAL A 108 0.05 5.89 2.00
CA VAL A 108 -0.29 5.22 3.26
C VAL A 108 -1.14 4.01 2.92
N CYS A 109 -0.80 2.87 3.52
CA CYS A 109 -1.55 1.62 3.38
C CYS A 109 -2.08 1.20 4.75
N LEU A 110 -3.37 0.87 4.82
CA LEU A 110 -4.02 0.38 6.02
C LEU A 110 -4.84 -0.85 5.68
N ILE A 111 -4.61 -1.96 6.40
CA ILE A 111 -5.44 -3.16 6.29
C ILE A 111 -6.13 -3.39 7.62
N LEU A 112 -7.47 -3.39 7.57
CA LEU A 112 -8.35 -3.68 8.70
C LEU A 112 -9.02 -5.02 8.49
N PHE A 113 -9.17 -5.79 9.56
CA PHE A 113 -9.93 -7.04 9.51
C PHE A 113 -11.43 -6.78 9.39
N LYS A 114 -12.07 -7.75 8.77
CA LYS A 114 -13.53 -7.76 8.64
C LYS A 114 -14.23 -7.93 10.00
#